data_cfed65d3cac448be57817010ed33f304
#
_entry.id   cfed65d3cac448be57817010ed33f304
#
_cell.length_a   1.000
_cell.length_b   1.000
_cell.length_c   1.000
_cell.angle_alpha   90.00
_cell.angle_beta   90.00
_cell.angle_gamma   90.00
#
_symmetry.space_group_name_H-M   'P 1'
#
loop_
_entity.id
_entity.type
_entity.pdbx_description
1 polymer ?
#
loop_
_entity_poly.entity_id
_entity_poly.type
_entity_poly.pdbx_seq_one_letter_code
_entity_poly.pdbx_strand_id
1 'polypeptide(L)'
;MKLTTPVEIKPLERRLTYKDSLLFIGSCFADEMGRRCRDRYFDAMVNPFGVLFNPCSISDCLGLLEGYGINAEQCSFIPDDVIETSGGFVSFHHHGSFCRPTAQEFLDNANRELAKSSEFYFREGWVVVTLGTAFIYTDKDSGMVVSNCHKLPASRFERTMIDADQVYEALSQYVAARPARQWIFTVSPVRHLADGLHANQLSKATLLMGVQRLVDRFPNAHYFPAYEIMLDELRDYRFYADDMMHPSPLAADYVFERFMDFALSDSDRPLLAEAEKVHGMMEHRILNPGTPQAEQFEKQRKDNLESFLTKIRS
;
A
#
# COMPACT_ATOMS: atom_id res chain seq x y z
N MET A 1 -21.76 1.55 30.01
CA MET A 1 -20.56 0.66 30.14
C MET A 1 -19.70 0.86 28.89
N LYS A 2 -18.44 1.25 29.03
CA LYS A 2 -17.51 1.29 27.89
C LYS A 2 -16.97 -0.14 27.67
N LEU A 3 -17.15 -0.68 26.47
CA LEU A 3 -16.68 -2.02 26.10
C LEU A 3 -15.42 -1.99 25.20
N THR A 4 -15.07 -0.80 24.71
CA THR A 4 -13.91 -0.57 23.84
C THR A 4 -13.22 0.73 24.23
N THR A 5 -11.95 0.86 23.87
CA THR A 5 -11.18 2.10 23.95
C THR A 5 -10.94 2.60 22.53
N PRO A 6 -11.77 3.53 22.02
CA PRO A 6 -11.60 4.02 20.66
C PRO A 6 -10.29 4.80 20.54
N VAL A 7 -9.60 4.61 19.44
CA VAL A 7 -8.43 5.40 19.05
C VAL A 7 -8.94 6.76 18.55
N GLU A 8 -8.50 7.84 19.18
CA GLU A 8 -8.87 9.18 18.73
C GLU A 8 -8.13 9.53 17.45
N ILE A 9 -8.87 9.81 16.39
CA ILE A 9 -8.33 10.18 15.07
C ILE A 9 -8.93 11.54 14.70
N LYS A 10 -8.07 12.53 14.56
CA LYS A 10 -8.50 13.84 14.05
C LYS A 10 -8.54 13.79 12.54
N PRO A 11 -9.66 14.17 11.93
CA PRO A 11 -9.74 14.30 10.48
C PRO A 11 -8.70 15.28 9.92
N LEU A 12 -8.16 14.96 8.74
CA LEU A 12 -7.20 15.83 8.06
C LEU A 12 -7.79 17.20 7.72
N GLU A 13 -6.99 18.26 7.74
CA GLU A 13 -7.42 19.60 7.29
C GLU A 13 -7.64 19.61 5.77
N ARG A 14 -6.63 19.18 5.00
CA ARG A 14 -6.80 18.89 3.58
C ARG A 14 -7.40 17.50 3.44
N ARG A 15 -8.56 17.42 2.83
CA ARG A 15 -9.32 16.17 2.66
C ARG A 15 -9.10 15.57 1.29
N LEU A 16 -9.09 14.25 1.26
CA LEU A 16 -9.15 13.46 0.05
C LEU A 16 -10.52 13.62 -0.63
N THR A 17 -10.51 13.65 -1.96
CA THR A 17 -11.71 13.66 -2.80
C THR A 17 -11.62 12.58 -3.88
N TYR A 18 -12.73 12.30 -4.58
CA TYR A 18 -12.73 11.40 -5.74
C TYR A 18 -11.94 11.93 -6.94
N LYS A 19 -11.52 13.20 -6.92
CA LYS A 19 -10.68 13.81 -7.97
C LYS A 19 -9.18 13.59 -7.74
N ASP A 20 -8.81 13.16 -6.53
CA ASP A 20 -7.42 12.91 -6.18
C ASP A 20 -6.95 11.52 -6.63
N SER A 21 -5.67 11.41 -7.00
CA SER A 21 -5.00 10.13 -7.21
C SER A 21 -4.37 9.64 -5.90
N LEU A 22 -4.39 8.32 -5.70
CA LEU A 22 -3.91 7.64 -4.50
C LEU A 22 -2.85 6.61 -4.86
N LEU A 23 -1.61 6.81 -4.44
CA LEU A 23 -0.56 5.81 -4.56
C LEU A 23 -0.36 5.10 -3.22
N PHE A 24 -0.71 3.83 -3.14
CA PHE A 24 -0.43 2.97 -1.99
C PHE A 24 0.89 2.22 -2.20
N ILE A 25 1.81 2.36 -1.27
CA ILE A 25 3.11 1.65 -1.27
C ILE A 25 3.34 1.04 0.11
N GLY A 26 3.75 -0.23 0.16
CA GLY A 26 4.18 -0.85 1.39
C GLY A 26 3.76 -2.30 1.56
N SER A 27 3.42 -2.67 2.78
CA SER A 27 3.09 -4.04 3.17
C SER A 27 1.78 -4.56 2.53
N CYS A 28 1.48 -5.84 2.75
CA CYS A 28 0.20 -6.43 2.33
C CYS A 28 -1.03 -5.67 2.84
N PHE A 29 -0.90 -4.90 3.92
CA PHE A 29 -1.98 -4.01 4.38
C PHE A 29 -2.18 -2.81 3.43
N ALA A 30 -1.15 -2.34 2.71
CA ALA A 30 -1.31 -1.36 1.63
C ALA A 30 -2.14 -1.95 0.47
N ASP A 31 -1.92 -3.24 0.12
CA ASP A 31 -2.76 -3.93 -0.86
C ASP A 31 -4.23 -3.96 -0.42
N GLU A 32 -4.46 -4.29 0.84
CA GLU A 32 -5.80 -4.42 1.41
C GLU A 32 -6.56 -3.09 1.38
N MET A 33 -5.92 -2.00 1.81
CA MET A 33 -6.51 -0.66 1.81
C MET A 33 -6.67 -0.10 0.39
N GLY A 34 -5.65 -0.26 -0.45
CA GLY A 34 -5.67 0.20 -1.83
C GLY A 34 -6.69 -0.53 -2.69
N ARG A 35 -6.87 -1.85 -2.48
CA ARG A 35 -7.93 -2.62 -3.14
C ARG A 35 -9.31 -2.08 -2.77
N ARG A 36 -9.58 -1.81 -1.48
CA ARG A 36 -10.84 -1.21 -1.03
C ARG A 36 -11.11 0.15 -1.65
N CYS A 37 -10.07 0.96 -1.85
CA CYS A 37 -10.22 2.22 -2.59
C CYS A 37 -10.60 1.97 -4.06
N ARG A 38 -9.94 1.03 -4.75
CA ARG A 38 -10.27 0.68 -6.14
C ARG A 38 -11.68 0.10 -6.29
N ASP A 39 -12.09 -0.77 -5.36
CA ASP A 39 -13.43 -1.36 -5.31
C ASP A 39 -14.52 -0.28 -5.13
N ARG A 40 -14.13 0.89 -4.63
CA ARG A 40 -14.99 2.08 -4.50
C ARG A 40 -14.68 3.17 -5.52
N TYR A 41 -14.00 2.80 -6.60
CA TYR A 41 -13.72 3.61 -7.79
C TYR A 41 -12.85 4.86 -7.56
N PHE A 42 -12.05 4.91 -6.50
CA PHE A 42 -10.97 5.89 -6.39
C PHE A 42 -9.89 5.62 -7.45
N ASP A 43 -9.27 6.69 -7.96
CA ASP A 43 -8.09 6.56 -8.83
C ASP A 43 -6.88 6.13 -8.00
N ALA A 44 -6.73 4.82 -7.79
CA ALA A 44 -5.73 4.25 -6.90
C ALA A 44 -4.78 3.29 -7.60
N MET A 45 -3.48 3.54 -7.45
CA MET A 45 -2.40 2.62 -7.78
C MET A 45 -1.87 1.96 -6.51
N VAL A 46 -1.60 0.67 -6.58
CA VAL A 46 -1.26 -0.12 -5.39
C VAL A 46 -0.03 -0.97 -5.65
N ASN A 47 0.98 -0.80 -4.81
CA ASN A 47 2.22 -1.58 -4.78
C ASN A 47 2.82 -1.86 -6.16
N PRO A 48 3.29 -0.82 -6.87
CA PRO A 48 3.77 -0.94 -8.24
C PRO A 48 4.99 -1.87 -8.41
N PHE A 49 5.73 -2.14 -7.34
CA PHE A 49 6.85 -3.11 -7.28
C PHE A 49 6.45 -4.41 -6.54
N GLY A 50 5.14 -4.59 -6.29
CA GLY A 50 4.61 -5.56 -5.35
C GLY A 50 4.83 -5.12 -3.89
N VAL A 51 4.54 -6.03 -2.95
CA VAL A 51 4.57 -5.73 -1.52
C VAL A 51 5.99 -5.42 -1.04
N LEU A 52 6.16 -4.27 -0.38
CA LEU A 52 7.41 -3.81 0.23
C LEU A 52 7.21 -3.62 1.73
N PHE A 53 8.09 -4.18 2.56
CA PHE A 53 7.83 -4.23 4.00
C PHE A 53 8.59 -3.19 4.81
N ASN A 54 9.76 -2.75 4.36
CA ASN A 54 10.65 -1.91 5.15
C ASN A 54 10.86 -0.52 4.50
N PRO A 55 11.22 0.50 5.28
CA PRO A 55 11.42 1.87 4.79
C PRO A 55 12.47 2.01 3.69
N CYS A 56 13.56 1.22 3.74
CA CYS A 56 14.64 1.30 2.74
C CYS A 56 14.17 0.80 1.36
N SER A 57 13.45 -0.32 1.30
CA SER A 57 12.89 -0.83 0.05
C SER A 57 11.81 0.10 -0.53
N ILE A 58 11.03 0.77 0.34
CA ILE A 58 10.06 1.79 -0.09
C ILE A 58 10.78 3.03 -0.63
N SER A 59 11.85 3.46 0.04
CA SER A 59 12.73 4.56 -0.41
C SER A 59 13.33 4.26 -1.79
N ASP A 60 13.85 3.05 -1.99
CA ASP A 60 14.38 2.60 -3.26
C ASP A 60 13.32 2.65 -4.38
N CYS A 61 12.12 2.13 -4.11
CA CYS A 61 10.99 2.23 -5.02
C CYS A 61 10.66 3.68 -5.39
N LEU A 62 10.55 4.58 -4.40
CA LEU A 62 10.28 5.99 -4.64
C LEU A 62 11.40 6.65 -5.45
N GLY A 63 12.65 6.29 -5.20
CA GLY A 63 13.81 6.74 -5.95
C GLY A 63 13.78 6.32 -7.42
N LEU A 64 13.39 5.07 -7.70
CA LEU A 64 13.21 4.57 -9.06
C LEU A 64 12.05 5.29 -9.79
N LEU A 65 10.93 5.54 -9.11
CA LEU A 65 9.80 6.29 -9.70
C LEU A 65 10.20 7.72 -10.05
N GLU A 66 10.94 8.42 -9.17
CA GLU A 66 11.43 9.78 -9.44
C GLU A 66 12.51 9.80 -10.51
N GLY A 67 13.47 8.91 -10.41
CA GLY A 67 14.57 8.79 -11.38
C GLY A 67 14.08 8.52 -12.79
N TYR A 68 13.14 7.58 -12.95
CA TYR A 68 12.55 7.26 -14.25
C TYR A 68 11.83 8.46 -14.86
N GLY A 69 11.07 9.21 -14.07
CA GLY A 69 10.38 10.41 -14.55
C GLY A 69 11.32 11.55 -14.96
N ILE A 70 12.56 11.56 -14.46
CA ILE A 70 13.59 12.54 -14.84
C ILE A 70 14.40 12.04 -16.04
N ASN A 71 14.82 10.79 -16.02
CA ASN A 71 15.62 10.14 -17.09
C ASN A 71 15.32 8.65 -17.19
N ALA A 72 14.35 8.31 -18.02
CA ALA A 72 13.87 6.95 -18.21
C ALA A 72 14.98 5.99 -18.72
N GLU A 73 15.91 6.45 -19.57
CA GLU A 73 16.96 5.59 -20.11
C GLU A 73 17.95 5.13 -19.01
N GLN A 74 18.25 6.00 -18.05
CA GLN A 74 19.19 5.68 -16.97
C GLN A 74 18.54 4.92 -15.80
N CYS A 75 17.22 4.98 -15.66
CA CYS A 75 16.52 4.40 -14.52
C CYS A 75 15.66 3.18 -14.90
N SER A 76 15.72 2.72 -16.15
CA SER A 76 15.11 1.44 -16.57
C SER A 76 15.92 0.25 -16.05
N PHE A 77 15.19 -0.84 -15.72
CA PHE A 77 15.84 -2.11 -15.37
C PHE A 77 16.57 -2.70 -16.57
N ILE A 78 17.76 -3.20 -16.33
CA ILE A 78 18.68 -3.78 -17.32
C ILE A 78 18.95 -5.26 -16.99
N PRO A 79 19.58 -6.05 -17.88
CA PRO A 79 19.87 -7.47 -17.63
C PRO A 79 20.65 -7.73 -16.32
N ASP A 80 21.51 -6.80 -15.89
CA ASP A 80 22.31 -6.94 -14.66
C ASP A 80 21.44 -6.85 -13.38
N ASP A 81 20.22 -6.30 -13.46
CA ASP A 81 19.26 -6.27 -12.34
C ASP A 81 18.50 -7.59 -12.20
N VAL A 82 18.65 -8.51 -13.18
CA VAL A 82 17.86 -9.73 -13.23
C VAL A 82 18.61 -10.89 -12.59
N ILE A 83 17.92 -11.61 -11.73
CA ILE A 83 18.46 -12.76 -11.01
C ILE A 83 17.68 -14.00 -11.41
N GLU A 84 18.40 -15.04 -11.84
CA GLU A 84 17.83 -16.36 -12.11
C GLU A 84 17.66 -17.14 -10.80
N THR A 85 16.49 -17.72 -10.61
CA THR A 85 16.16 -18.58 -9.47
C THR A 85 15.52 -19.88 -9.97
N SER A 86 15.37 -20.87 -9.11
CA SER A 86 14.66 -22.12 -9.46
C SER A 86 13.18 -21.89 -9.84
N GLY A 87 12.60 -20.73 -9.50
CA GLY A 87 11.21 -20.37 -9.81
C GLY A 87 11.05 -19.49 -11.04
N GLY A 88 12.16 -19.01 -11.65
CA GLY A 88 12.17 -18.07 -12.76
C GLY A 88 13.04 -16.85 -12.48
N PHE A 89 12.82 -15.77 -13.22
CA PHE A 89 13.62 -14.56 -13.21
C PHE A 89 12.96 -13.49 -12.33
N VAL A 90 13.74 -12.85 -11.47
CA VAL A 90 13.34 -11.88 -10.45
C VAL A 90 14.35 -10.74 -10.35
N SER A 91 14.09 -9.72 -9.53
CA SER A 91 15.10 -8.74 -9.09
C SER A 91 14.95 -8.43 -7.60
N PHE A 92 15.99 -7.89 -6.98
CA PHE A 92 15.97 -7.50 -5.57
C PHE A 92 15.09 -6.28 -5.25
N HIS A 93 14.67 -5.53 -6.26
CA HIS A 93 13.74 -4.40 -6.10
C HIS A 93 12.28 -4.82 -5.98
N HIS A 94 11.91 -6.05 -6.43
CA HIS A 94 10.53 -6.45 -6.58
C HIS A 94 10.10 -7.56 -5.64
N HIS A 95 8.82 -7.59 -5.34
CA HIS A 95 8.19 -8.74 -4.70
C HIS A 95 8.16 -9.96 -5.64
N GLY A 96 8.07 -11.16 -5.07
CA GLY A 96 8.03 -12.42 -5.82
C GLY A 96 6.89 -12.54 -6.85
N SER A 97 5.85 -11.72 -6.77
CA SER A 97 4.77 -11.65 -7.78
C SER A 97 5.24 -11.15 -9.15
N PHE A 98 6.40 -10.50 -9.22
CA PHE A 98 7.03 -10.05 -10.45
C PHE A 98 7.78 -11.16 -11.18
N CYS A 99 8.00 -12.33 -10.58
CA CYS A 99 8.70 -13.46 -11.19
C CYS A 99 8.11 -13.81 -12.55
N ARG A 100 8.99 -14.02 -13.55
CA ARG A 100 8.63 -14.42 -14.92
C ARG A 100 9.47 -15.60 -15.39
N PRO A 101 8.97 -16.38 -16.36
CA PRO A 101 9.67 -17.55 -16.91
C PRO A 101 11.00 -17.22 -17.60
N THR A 102 11.12 -16.02 -18.19
CA THR A 102 12.35 -15.59 -18.90
C THR A 102 12.81 -14.21 -18.41
N ALA A 103 14.11 -13.93 -18.55
CA ALA A 103 14.69 -12.63 -18.23
C ALA A 103 14.06 -11.50 -19.05
N GLN A 104 13.77 -11.74 -20.33
CA GLN A 104 13.15 -10.74 -21.20
C GLN A 104 11.73 -10.41 -20.76
N GLU A 105 10.91 -11.42 -20.45
CA GLU A 105 9.54 -11.18 -19.93
C GLU A 105 9.56 -10.45 -18.60
N PHE A 106 10.57 -10.72 -17.73
CA PHE A 106 10.75 -9.97 -16.50
C PHE A 106 11.04 -8.50 -16.77
N LEU A 107 12.04 -8.20 -17.63
CA LEU A 107 12.43 -6.82 -17.97
C LEU A 107 11.29 -6.06 -18.63
N ASP A 108 10.60 -6.67 -19.59
CA ASP A 108 9.45 -6.04 -20.26
C ASP A 108 8.34 -5.70 -19.28
N ASN A 109 8.07 -6.60 -18.33
CA ASN A 109 7.07 -6.37 -17.28
C ASN A 109 7.51 -5.29 -16.29
N ALA A 110 8.74 -5.38 -15.76
CA ALA A 110 9.25 -4.45 -14.76
C ALA A 110 9.34 -3.02 -15.32
N ASN A 111 9.86 -2.85 -16.53
CA ASN A 111 9.97 -1.53 -17.17
C ASN A 111 8.62 -0.95 -17.57
N ARG A 112 7.67 -1.78 -18.01
CA ARG A 112 6.31 -1.32 -18.29
C ARG A 112 5.61 -0.84 -17.01
N GLU A 113 5.71 -1.58 -15.91
CA GLU A 113 5.11 -1.18 -14.63
C GLU A 113 5.83 0.03 -14.03
N LEU A 114 7.16 0.13 -14.18
CA LEU A 114 7.92 1.32 -13.77
C LEU A 114 7.47 2.57 -14.51
N ALA A 115 7.36 2.52 -15.84
CA ALA A 115 6.91 3.65 -16.66
C ALA A 115 5.52 4.13 -16.25
N LYS A 116 4.56 3.20 -16.16
CA LYS A 116 3.18 3.48 -15.75
C LYS A 116 3.11 4.07 -14.35
N SER A 117 3.91 3.53 -13.43
CA SER A 117 3.90 3.93 -12.03
C SER A 117 4.58 5.27 -11.80
N SER A 118 5.64 5.55 -12.54
CA SER A 118 6.29 6.86 -12.53
C SER A 118 5.34 7.95 -13.05
N GLU A 119 4.65 7.70 -14.17
CA GLU A 119 3.63 8.63 -14.68
C GLU A 119 2.54 8.91 -13.62
N PHE A 120 2.06 7.86 -12.95
CA PHE A 120 1.06 8.00 -11.88
C PHE A 120 1.62 8.77 -10.68
N TYR A 121 2.86 8.46 -10.26
CA TYR A 121 3.54 9.11 -9.14
C TYR A 121 3.74 10.61 -9.38
N PHE A 122 3.94 11.06 -10.63
CA PHE A 122 4.10 12.48 -10.95
C PHE A 122 2.79 13.28 -10.97
N ARG A 123 1.63 12.62 -10.91
CA ARG A 123 0.36 13.33 -10.71
C ARG A 123 0.32 13.96 -9.31
N GLU A 124 -0.31 15.12 -9.19
CA GLU A 124 -0.61 15.67 -7.87
C GLU A 124 -1.66 14.81 -7.18
N GLY A 125 -1.32 14.29 -6.00
CA GLY A 125 -2.21 13.38 -5.28
C GLY A 125 -1.67 13.01 -3.91
N TRP A 126 -2.12 11.87 -3.42
CA TRP A 126 -1.77 11.34 -2.11
C TRP A 126 -0.86 10.13 -2.25
N VAL A 127 0.13 10.03 -1.38
CA VAL A 127 0.93 8.81 -1.21
C VAL A 127 0.64 8.23 0.16
N VAL A 128 0.18 7.00 0.20
CA VAL A 128 -0.11 6.25 1.42
C VAL A 128 0.96 5.19 1.61
N VAL A 129 1.80 5.38 2.63
CA VAL A 129 2.94 4.50 2.93
C VAL A 129 2.60 3.61 4.11
N THR A 130 2.59 2.29 3.91
CA THR A 130 2.33 1.31 4.97
C THR A 130 3.60 0.57 5.33
N LEU A 131 4.20 0.92 6.46
CA LEU A 131 5.43 0.32 6.97
C LEU A 131 5.15 -1.01 7.68
N GLY A 132 5.79 -2.09 7.23
CA GLY A 132 5.61 -3.43 7.79
C GLY A 132 6.59 -3.75 8.91
N THR A 133 7.88 -3.54 8.67
CA THR A 133 8.97 -3.93 9.57
C THR A 133 10.15 -2.96 9.49
N ALA A 134 10.88 -2.81 10.59
CA ALA A 134 12.18 -2.15 10.63
C ALA A 134 13.35 -3.11 10.34
N PHE A 135 13.08 -4.40 10.14
CA PHE A 135 14.11 -5.34 9.70
C PHE A 135 14.34 -5.22 8.21
N ILE A 136 15.62 -5.16 7.83
CA ILE A 136 16.09 -5.15 6.44
C ILE A 136 16.98 -6.36 6.18
N TYR A 137 17.08 -6.74 4.92
CA TYR A 137 18.04 -7.72 4.42
C TYR A 137 18.98 -7.03 3.44
N THR A 138 20.30 -7.17 3.69
CA THR A 138 21.34 -6.65 2.80
C THR A 138 22.00 -7.81 2.09
N ASP A 139 22.03 -7.80 0.77
CA ASP A 139 22.79 -8.75 -0.02
C ASP A 139 24.29 -8.52 0.18
N LYS A 140 25.03 -9.51 0.65
CA LYS A 140 26.45 -9.40 1.01
C LYS A 140 27.35 -9.19 -0.20
N ASP A 141 26.91 -9.62 -1.39
CA ASP A 141 27.71 -9.52 -2.61
C ASP A 141 27.65 -8.09 -3.19
N SER A 142 26.46 -7.47 -3.20
CA SER A 142 26.24 -6.13 -3.74
C SER A 142 26.23 -5.01 -2.69
N GLY A 143 26.02 -5.34 -1.42
CA GLY A 143 25.78 -4.36 -0.35
C GLY A 143 24.39 -3.71 -0.41
N MET A 144 23.53 -4.12 -1.31
CA MET A 144 22.20 -3.54 -1.53
C MET A 144 21.18 -4.08 -0.52
N VAL A 145 20.32 -3.21 0.00
CA VAL A 145 19.13 -3.63 0.74
C VAL A 145 18.13 -4.22 -0.25
N VAL A 146 17.66 -5.44 0.01
CA VAL A 146 16.77 -6.17 -0.90
C VAL A 146 15.34 -6.11 -0.42
N SER A 147 14.41 -5.92 -1.35
CA SER A 147 12.98 -5.96 -1.07
C SER A 147 12.47 -7.38 -0.84
N ASN A 148 13.10 -8.36 -1.48
CA ASN A 148 12.78 -9.78 -1.32
C ASN A 148 14.03 -10.64 -1.56
N CYS A 149 14.28 -11.62 -0.69
CA CYS A 149 15.38 -12.57 -0.82
C CYS A 149 15.12 -13.68 -1.85
N HIS A 150 13.92 -13.78 -2.43
CA HIS A 150 13.51 -14.74 -3.47
C HIS A 150 13.86 -16.20 -3.17
N LYS A 151 13.82 -16.59 -1.87
CA LYS A 151 14.21 -17.92 -1.39
C LYS A 151 15.66 -18.32 -1.71
N LEU A 152 16.52 -17.37 -2.04
CA LEU A 152 17.95 -17.60 -2.14
C LEU A 152 18.55 -17.99 -0.78
N PRO A 153 19.72 -18.64 -0.71
CA PRO A 153 20.32 -19.08 0.55
C PRO A 153 20.43 -17.96 1.58
N ALA A 154 19.94 -18.20 2.79
CA ALA A 154 19.96 -17.20 3.87
C ALA A 154 21.38 -16.68 4.20
N SER A 155 22.42 -17.50 3.96
CA SER A 155 23.83 -17.13 4.14
C SER A 155 24.28 -15.96 3.26
N ARG A 156 23.59 -15.71 2.13
CA ARG A 156 23.84 -14.59 1.21
C ARG A 156 23.48 -13.24 1.83
N PHE A 157 22.53 -13.22 2.74
CA PHE A 157 22.00 -11.98 3.28
C PHE A 157 22.46 -11.72 4.71
N GLU A 158 22.69 -10.46 5.02
CA GLU A 158 22.78 -9.96 6.38
C GLU A 158 21.43 -9.38 6.78
N ARG A 159 20.94 -9.72 7.97
CA ARG A 159 19.67 -9.23 8.49
C ARG A 159 19.92 -8.33 9.69
N THR A 160 19.49 -7.09 9.59
CA THR A 160 19.62 -6.08 10.64
C THR A 160 18.32 -5.34 10.89
N MET A 161 18.20 -4.70 12.05
CA MET A 161 17.07 -3.81 12.35
C MET A 161 17.59 -2.38 12.28
N ILE A 162 16.98 -1.56 11.42
CA ILE A 162 17.27 -0.12 11.34
C ILE A 162 16.67 0.61 12.55
N ASP A 163 17.23 1.77 12.88
CA ASP A 163 16.73 2.64 13.93
C ASP A 163 15.72 3.70 13.41
N ALA A 164 15.18 4.51 14.32
CA ALA A 164 14.19 5.51 13.99
C ALA A 164 14.75 6.69 13.15
N ASP A 165 16.05 6.98 13.28
CA ASP A 165 16.72 7.99 12.45
C ASP A 165 16.83 7.51 11.02
N GLN A 166 17.21 6.25 10.81
CA GLN A 166 17.29 5.63 9.49
C GLN A 166 15.92 5.53 8.82
N VAL A 167 14.83 5.27 9.58
CA VAL A 167 13.45 5.32 9.04
C VAL A 167 13.11 6.72 8.54
N TYR A 168 13.44 7.75 9.33
CA TYR A 168 13.22 9.14 8.96
C TYR A 168 14.05 9.52 7.72
N GLU A 169 15.35 9.23 7.71
CA GLU A 169 16.26 9.54 6.61
C GLU A 169 15.83 8.89 5.29
N ALA A 170 15.40 7.63 5.33
CA ALA A 170 14.96 6.92 4.15
C ALA A 170 13.79 7.61 3.41
N LEU A 171 12.90 8.29 4.14
CA LEU A 171 11.63 8.80 3.58
C LEU A 171 11.56 10.32 3.50
N SER A 172 12.30 11.04 4.34
CA SER A 172 12.20 12.51 4.51
C SER A 172 12.47 13.29 3.22
N GLN A 173 13.41 12.83 2.39
CA GLN A 173 13.77 13.50 1.14
C GLN A 173 12.60 13.57 0.15
N TYR A 174 11.78 12.52 0.04
CA TYR A 174 10.62 12.48 -0.87
C TYR A 174 9.49 13.38 -0.36
N VAL A 175 9.29 13.43 0.96
CA VAL A 175 8.29 14.32 1.57
C VAL A 175 8.69 15.77 1.38
N ALA A 176 9.97 16.09 1.60
CA ALA A 176 10.51 17.45 1.45
C ALA A 176 10.49 17.93 -0.01
N ALA A 177 10.81 17.06 -0.97
CA ALA A 177 10.90 17.40 -2.39
C ALA A 177 9.55 17.84 -2.99
N ARG A 178 8.42 17.44 -2.38
CA ARG A 178 7.06 17.67 -2.92
C ARG A 178 6.11 18.22 -1.84
N PRO A 179 6.26 19.49 -1.42
CA PRO A 179 5.49 20.06 -0.32
C PRO A 179 3.98 20.18 -0.60
N ALA A 180 3.55 20.22 -1.87
CA ALA A 180 2.14 20.24 -2.24
C ALA A 180 1.48 18.86 -2.13
N ARG A 181 2.26 17.77 -2.26
CA ARG A 181 1.78 16.39 -2.14
C ARG A 181 1.49 16.05 -0.69
N GLN A 182 0.43 15.30 -0.46
CA GLN A 182 0.08 14.80 0.87
C GLN A 182 0.59 13.39 1.06
N TRP A 183 1.15 13.12 2.22
CA TRP A 183 1.69 11.83 2.62
C TRP A 183 0.93 11.32 3.84
N ILE A 184 0.39 10.13 3.75
CA ILE A 184 -0.19 9.41 4.88
C ILE A 184 0.72 8.23 5.20
N PHE A 185 1.30 8.24 6.38
CA PHE A 185 2.07 7.13 6.91
C PHE A 185 1.21 6.31 7.86
N THR A 186 1.37 5.01 7.81
CA THR A 186 0.76 4.09 8.77
C THR A 186 1.70 2.93 9.05
N VAL A 187 1.64 2.39 10.26
CA VAL A 187 2.33 1.15 10.62
C VAL A 187 1.35 0.00 10.44
N SER A 188 1.76 -1.00 9.66
CA SER A 188 0.94 -2.17 9.35
C SER A 188 0.49 -2.90 10.62
N PRO A 189 -0.79 -3.22 10.76
CA PRO A 189 -1.31 -4.02 11.87
C PRO A 189 -0.92 -5.49 11.80
N VAL A 190 -0.40 -5.96 10.66
CA VAL A 190 0.05 -7.34 10.48
C VAL A 190 1.23 -7.65 11.39
N ARG A 191 1.17 -8.80 12.09
CA ARG A 191 2.19 -9.25 13.04
C ARG A 191 3.25 -10.12 12.34
N HIS A 192 4.49 -10.03 12.79
CA HIS A 192 5.59 -10.86 12.31
C HIS A 192 5.99 -11.85 13.41
N LEU A 193 5.71 -13.14 13.21
CA LEU A 193 6.00 -14.17 14.21
C LEU A 193 7.39 -14.81 14.07
N ALA A 194 8.00 -14.72 12.88
CA ALA A 194 9.31 -15.33 12.62
C ALA A 194 10.43 -14.83 13.55
N ASP A 195 10.31 -13.58 14.01
CA ASP A 195 11.29 -12.95 14.91
C ASP A 195 10.87 -13.02 16.38
N GLY A 196 9.70 -13.59 16.64
CA GLY A 196 9.06 -13.54 17.94
C GLY A 196 8.34 -12.22 18.21
N LEU A 197 7.38 -12.28 19.12
CA LEU A 197 6.49 -11.15 19.40
C LEU A 197 7.22 -9.94 19.98
N HIS A 198 8.29 -10.15 20.76
CA HIS A 198 9.08 -9.06 21.33
C HIS A 198 9.82 -8.28 20.25
N ALA A 199 10.52 -8.97 19.36
CA ALA A 199 11.23 -8.33 18.25
C ALA A 199 10.27 -7.63 17.28
N ASN A 200 9.08 -8.21 17.04
CA ASN A 200 8.01 -7.52 16.32
C ASN A 200 7.62 -6.19 16.98
N GLN A 201 7.45 -6.16 18.32
CA GLN A 201 7.09 -4.91 19.01
C GLN A 201 8.21 -3.88 18.93
N LEU A 202 9.48 -4.27 19.09
CA LEU A 202 10.62 -3.36 18.90
C LEU A 202 10.65 -2.79 17.48
N SER A 203 10.47 -3.64 16.47
CA SER A 203 10.38 -3.22 15.06
C SER A 203 9.24 -2.21 14.84
N LYS A 204 8.04 -2.48 15.34
CA LYS A 204 6.90 -1.56 15.22
C LYS A 204 7.14 -0.23 15.96
N ALA A 205 7.72 -0.28 17.18
CA ALA A 205 8.06 0.91 17.93
C ALA A 205 9.08 1.80 17.18
N THR A 206 10.09 1.19 16.55
CA THR A 206 11.06 1.90 15.71
C THR A 206 10.39 2.61 14.54
N LEU A 207 9.47 1.93 13.84
CA LEU A 207 8.71 2.53 12.74
C LEU A 207 7.84 3.69 13.22
N LEU A 208 7.13 3.53 14.35
CA LEU A 208 6.31 4.59 14.95
C LEU A 208 7.12 5.83 15.27
N MET A 209 8.29 5.65 15.90
CA MET A 209 9.18 6.78 16.24
C MET A 209 9.74 7.49 15.00
N GLY A 210 10.11 6.75 13.95
CA GLY A 210 10.59 7.34 12.71
C GLY A 210 9.49 8.10 11.96
N VAL A 211 8.28 7.54 11.91
CA VAL A 211 7.10 8.20 11.31
C VAL A 211 6.72 9.45 12.09
N GLN A 212 6.76 9.41 13.44
CA GLN A 212 6.46 10.58 14.26
C GLN A 212 7.39 11.77 13.90
N ARG A 213 8.69 11.52 13.66
CA ARG A 213 9.62 12.56 13.24
C ARG A 213 9.27 13.16 11.86
N LEU A 214 8.78 12.34 10.93
CA LEU A 214 8.27 12.84 9.62
C LEU A 214 7.08 13.78 9.81
N VAL A 215 6.12 13.36 10.62
CA VAL A 215 4.90 14.15 10.92
C VAL A 215 5.23 15.45 11.65
N ASP A 216 6.15 15.41 12.61
CA ASP A 216 6.58 16.60 13.37
C ASP A 216 7.34 17.61 12.48
N ARG A 217 8.05 17.12 11.46
CA ARG A 217 8.90 17.94 10.59
C ARG A 217 8.16 18.52 9.39
N PHE A 218 7.21 17.79 8.82
CA PHE A 218 6.61 18.12 7.53
C PHE A 218 5.08 18.30 7.66
N PRO A 219 4.55 19.49 7.34
CA PRO A 219 3.12 19.77 7.47
C PRO A 219 2.24 18.99 6.48
N ASN A 220 2.84 18.40 5.44
CA ASN A 220 2.20 17.55 4.45
C ASN A 220 2.35 16.05 4.74
N ALA A 221 2.91 15.69 5.91
CA ALA A 221 3.00 14.31 6.41
C ALA A 221 2.01 14.08 7.54
N HIS A 222 1.25 13.00 7.46
CA HIS A 222 0.19 12.66 8.40
C HIS A 222 0.34 11.21 8.85
N TYR A 223 -0.10 10.90 10.07
CA TYR A 223 -0.12 9.54 10.59
C TYR A 223 -1.54 9.03 10.72
N PHE A 224 -1.80 7.86 10.14
CA PHE A 224 -3.04 7.10 10.33
C PHE A 224 -2.78 5.89 11.23
N PRO A 225 -3.43 5.77 12.41
CA PRO A 225 -3.08 4.81 13.45
C PRO A 225 -3.69 3.42 13.22
N ALA A 226 -3.44 2.78 12.06
CA ALA A 226 -3.98 1.45 11.76
C ALA A 226 -3.49 0.37 12.73
N TYR A 227 -2.25 0.49 13.21
CA TYR A 227 -1.66 -0.43 14.17
C TYR A 227 -2.36 -0.36 15.51
N GLU A 228 -2.61 0.85 16.00
CA GLU A 228 -3.29 1.10 17.28
C GLU A 228 -4.77 0.72 17.20
N ILE A 229 -5.45 0.98 16.08
CA ILE A 229 -6.84 0.54 15.90
C ILE A 229 -6.93 -0.97 16.09
N MET A 230 -6.03 -1.73 15.47
CA MET A 230 -6.05 -3.19 15.58
C MET A 230 -5.70 -3.68 16.99
N LEU A 231 -4.71 -3.07 17.65
CA LEU A 231 -4.22 -3.53 18.95
C LEU A 231 -5.06 -3.07 20.14
N ASP A 232 -5.62 -1.87 20.08
CA ASP A 232 -6.30 -1.25 21.21
C ASP A 232 -7.81 -1.19 21.03
N GLU A 233 -8.30 -0.77 19.86
CA GLU A 233 -9.73 -0.63 19.60
C GLU A 233 -10.37 -1.98 19.27
N LEU A 234 -9.71 -2.81 18.43
CA LEU A 234 -10.13 -4.14 18.02
C LEU A 234 -9.39 -5.25 18.81
N ARG A 235 -9.23 -5.08 20.09
CA ARG A 235 -8.47 -5.96 21.01
C ARG A 235 -9.17 -7.29 21.26
N ASP A 236 -9.38 -8.10 20.20
CA ASP A 236 -10.01 -9.41 20.29
C ASP A 236 -9.52 -10.29 19.13
N TYR A 237 -9.28 -11.59 19.36
CA TYR A 237 -8.81 -12.54 18.35
C TYR A 237 -9.78 -12.74 17.17
N ARG A 238 -11.08 -12.48 17.33
CA ARG A 238 -12.07 -12.52 16.22
C ARG A 238 -11.79 -11.53 15.10
N PHE A 239 -10.97 -10.51 15.36
CA PHE A 239 -10.55 -9.52 14.37
C PHE A 239 -9.28 -9.91 13.60
N TYR A 240 -8.70 -11.06 13.92
CA TYR A 240 -7.60 -11.66 13.19
C TYR A 240 -8.12 -12.74 12.22
N ALA A 241 -7.43 -12.94 11.11
CA ALA A 241 -7.63 -14.09 10.22
C ALA A 241 -7.15 -15.38 10.89
N ASP A 242 -7.38 -16.53 10.27
CA ASP A 242 -7.05 -17.87 10.82
C ASP A 242 -5.55 -18.03 11.17
N ASP A 243 -4.68 -17.27 10.52
CA ASP A 243 -3.24 -17.27 10.80
C ASP A 243 -2.84 -16.48 12.05
N MET A 244 -3.77 -15.78 12.69
CA MET A 244 -3.56 -14.92 13.87
C MET A 244 -2.53 -13.79 13.66
N MET A 245 -2.22 -13.46 12.42
CA MET A 245 -1.25 -12.42 12.04
C MET A 245 -1.90 -11.29 11.25
N HIS A 246 -2.72 -11.63 10.27
CA HIS A 246 -3.42 -10.66 9.42
C HIS A 246 -4.75 -10.25 10.06
N PRO A 247 -5.18 -9.00 9.84
CA PRO A 247 -6.55 -8.60 10.14
C PRO A 247 -7.56 -9.47 9.38
N SER A 248 -8.67 -9.84 10.03
CA SER A 248 -9.79 -10.47 9.34
C SER A 248 -10.42 -9.49 8.33
N PRO A 249 -11.20 -9.97 7.34
CA PRO A 249 -11.94 -9.08 6.43
C PRO A 249 -12.77 -8.03 7.17
N LEU A 250 -13.46 -8.44 8.24
CA LEU A 250 -14.24 -7.53 9.10
C LEU A 250 -13.37 -6.43 9.73
N ALA A 251 -12.20 -6.79 10.26
CA ALA A 251 -11.28 -5.81 10.84
C ALA A 251 -10.72 -4.86 9.77
N ALA A 252 -10.40 -5.38 8.60
CA ALA A 252 -9.91 -4.57 7.49
C ALA A 252 -10.98 -3.60 6.96
N ASP A 253 -12.27 -4.01 6.93
CA ASP A 253 -13.39 -3.12 6.61
C ASP A 253 -13.53 -2.02 7.66
N TYR A 254 -13.47 -2.37 8.94
CA TYR A 254 -13.53 -1.38 10.01
C TYR A 254 -12.38 -0.36 9.94
N VAL A 255 -11.13 -0.83 9.73
CA VAL A 255 -9.99 0.08 9.59
C VAL A 255 -10.14 0.97 8.35
N PHE A 256 -10.73 0.44 7.27
CA PHE A 256 -11.04 1.23 6.08
C PHE A 256 -12.08 2.32 6.35
N GLU A 257 -13.15 2.03 7.08
CA GLU A 257 -14.14 3.04 7.51
C GLU A 257 -13.47 4.15 8.33
N ARG A 258 -12.60 3.78 9.29
CA ARG A 258 -11.81 4.73 10.09
C ARG A 258 -10.85 5.57 9.22
N PHE A 259 -10.27 4.95 8.17
CA PHE A 259 -9.43 5.67 7.20
C PHE A 259 -10.24 6.68 6.38
N MET A 260 -11.44 6.32 5.96
CA MET A 260 -12.34 7.26 5.28
C MET A 260 -12.79 8.39 6.21
N ASP A 261 -13.03 8.13 7.48
CA ASP A 261 -13.32 9.17 8.48
C ASP A 261 -12.15 10.13 8.67
N PHE A 262 -10.93 9.63 8.61
CA PHE A 262 -9.71 10.41 8.71
C PHE A 262 -9.45 11.25 7.47
N ALA A 263 -9.57 10.67 6.27
CA ALA A 263 -9.04 11.25 5.05
C ALA A 263 -10.11 11.88 4.14
N LEU A 264 -11.29 11.25 3.98
CA LEU A 264 -12.27 11.63 2.96
C LEU A 264 -13.00 12.94 3.31
N SER A 265 -13.25 13.76 2.28
CA SER A 265 -14.04 14.98 2.42
C SER A 265 -15.50 14.68 2.76
N ASP A 266 -16.11 15.57 3.55
CA ASP A 266 -17.53 15.41 3.92
C ASP A 266 -18.45 15.54 2.69
N SER A 267 -18.04 16.32 1.68
CA SER A 267 -18.78 16.44 0.41
C SER A 267 -18.82 15.15 -0.39
N ASP A 268 -17.80 14.29 -0.26
CA ASP A 268 -17.68 13.05 -1.04
C ASP A 268 -18.20 11.80 -0.30
N ARG A 269 -18.62 11.94 0.96
CA ARG A 269 -19.26 10.83 1.71
C ARG A 269 -20.51 10.26 1.02
N PRO A 270 -21.41 11.08 0.42
CA PRO A 270 -22.51 10.53 -0.36
C PRO A 270 -22.04 9.74 -1.59
N LEU A 271 -20.93 10.17 -2.23
CA LEU A 271 -20.33 9.43 -3.34
C LEU A 271 -19.76 8.09 -2.89
N LEU A 272 -19.10 8.02 -1.73
CA LEU A 272 -18.62 6.76 -1.15
C LEU A 272 -19.79 5.78 -0.91
N ALA A 273 -20.89 6.23 -0.32
CA ALA A 273 -22.06 5.40 -0.10
C ALA A 273 -22.73 4.92 -1.41
N GLU A 274 -22.68 5.73 -2.47
CA GLU A 274 -23.13 5.35 -3.80
C GLU A 274 -22.17 4.34 -4.46
N ALA A 275 -20.86 4.55 -4.34
CA ALA A 275 -19.82 3.62 -4.81
C ALA A 275 -19.98 2.23 -4.21
N GLU A 276 -20.25 2.13 -2.90
CA GLU A 276 -20.48 0.86 -2.21
C GLU A 276 -21.70 0.11 -2.75
N LYS A 277 -22.79 0.83 -3.05
CA LYS A 277 -23.98 0.24 -3.68
C LYS A 277 -23.68 -0.26 -5.09
N VAL A 278 -22.99 0.55 -5.90
CA VAL A 278 -22.60 0.17 -7.26
C VAL A 278 -21.66 -1.03 -7.23
N HIS A 279 -20.65 -1.04 -6.37
CA HIS A 279 -19.74 -2.17 -6.19
C HIS A 279 -20.50 -3.44 -5.78
N GLY A 280 -21.39 -3.36 -4.79
CA GLY A 280 -22.23 -4.49 -4.38
C GLY A 280 -23.11 -5.05 -5.50
N MET A 281 -23.63 -4.17 -6.38
CA MET A 281 -24.37 -4.63 -7.57
C MET A 281 -23.47 -5.32 -8.60
N MET A 282 -22.24 -4.84 -8.78
CA MET A 282 -21.26 -5.44 -9.71
C MET A 282 -20.78 -6.81 -9.23
N GLU A 283 -20.57 -6.99 -7.93
CA GLU A 283 -20.18 -8.27 -7.31
C GLU A 283 -21.33 -9.27 -7.19
N HIS A 284 -22.59 -8.83 -7.36
CA HIS A 284 -23.74 -9.71 -7.21
C HIS A 284 -23.74 -10.83 -8.27
N ARG A 285 -23.70 -12.08 -7.80
CA ARG A 285 -23.74 -13.28 -8.66
C ARG A 285 -25.15 -13.50 -9.20
N ILE A 286 -25.28 -13.50 -10.52
CA ILE A 286 -26.53 -13.84 -11.20
C ILE A 286 -26.69 -15.37 -11.19
N LEU A 287 -27.72 -15.86 -10.50
CA LEU A 287 -27.97 -17.31 -10.36
C LEU A 287 -28.51 -17.94 -11.64
N ASN A 288 -29.37 -17.23 -12.39
CA ASN A 288 -30.01 -17.72 -13.60
C ASN A 288 -29.69 -16.81 -14.80
N PRO A 289 -28.50 -16.92 -15.40
CA PRO A 289 -28.12 -16.10 -16.56
C PRO A 289 -29.01 -16.46 -17.77
N GLY A 290 -29.31 -15.49 -18.66
CA GLY A 290 -30.13 -15.67 -19.85
C GLY A 290 -31.62 -15.54 -19.60
N THR A 291 -32.07 -15.22 -18.41
CA THR A 291 -33.48 -14.86 -18.17
C THR A 291 -33.68 -13.33 -18.39
N PRO A 292 -34.90 -12.88 -18.81
CA PRO A 292 -35.21 -11.48 -19.00
C PRO A 292 -34.89 -10.61 -17.76
N GLN A 293 -35.11 -11.16 -16.55
CA GLN A 293 -34.79 -10.48 -15.30
C GLN A 293 -33.26 -10.32 -15.10
N ALA A 294 -32.49 -11.36 -15.45
CA ALA A 294 -31.03 -11.30 -15.38
C ALA A 294 -30.47 -10.27 -16.37
N GLU A 295 -30.97 -10.23 -17.59
CA GLU A 295 -30.56 -9.24 -18.60
C GLU A 295 -30.94 -7.83 -18.19
N GLN A 296 -32.12 -7.62 -17.62
CA GLN A 296 -32.51 -6.32 -17.08
C GLN A 296 -31.60 -5.86 -15.93
N PHE A 297 -31.27 -6.78 -15.01
CA PHE A 297 -30.36 -6.49 -13.91
C PHE A 297 -28.93 -6.16 -14.41
N GLU A 298 -28.43 -6.93 -15.39
CA GLU A 298 -27.14 -6.67 -16.04
C GLU A 298 -27.08 -5.28 -16.68
N LYS A 299 -28.14 -4.89 -17.37
CA LYS A 299 -28.26 -3.54 -17.94
C LYS A 299 -28.25 -2.48 -16.84
N GLN A 300 -29.08 -2.65 -15.83
CA GLN A 300 -29.21 -1.69 -14.73
C GLN A 300 -27.90 -1.47 -13.98
N ARG A 301 -27.14 -2.55 -13.66
CA ARG A 301 -25.84 -2.40 -12.96
C ARG A 301 -24.80 -1.68 -13.81
N LYS A 302 -24.79 -1.89 -15.15
CA LYS A 302 -23.90 -1.16 -16.07
C LYS A 302 -24.28 0.32 -16.16
N ASP A 303 -25.56 0.63 -16.32
CA ASP A 303 -26.07 2.00 -16.39
C ASP A 303 -25.74 2.77 -15.09
N ASN A 304 -25.89 2.11 -13.92
CA ASN A 304 -25.54 2.70 -12.63
C ASN A 304 -24.05 2.97 -12.51
N LEU A 305 -23.20 2.03 -12.95
CA LEU A 305 -21.74 2.22 -12.96
C LEU A 305 -21.32 3.38 -13.86
N GLU A 306 -21.83 3.44 -15.09
CA GLU A 306 -21.51 4.54 -16.03
C GLU A 306 -21.95 5.90 -15.48
N SER A 307 -23.17 5.96 -14.92
CA SER A 307 -23.68 7.18 -14.27
C SER A 307 -22.79 7.62 -13.12
N PHE A 308 -22.40 6.70 -12.24
CA PHE A 308 -21.52 6.99 -11.12
C PHE A 308 -20.12 7.45 -11.58
N LEU A 309 -19.51 6.76 -12.56
CA LEU A 309 -18.21 7.13 -13.10
C LEU A 309 -18.23 8.53 -13.76
N THR A 310 -19.33 8.89 -14.41
CA THR A 310 -19.51 10.23 -14.97
C THR A 310 -19.57 11.29 -13.86
N LYS A 311 -20.29 10.99 -12.78
CA LYS A 311 -20.46 11.89 -11.63
C LYS A 311 -19.16 12.17 -10.88
N ILE A 312 -18.28 11.18 -10.66
CA ILE A 312 -17.00 11.38 -9.97
C ILE A 312 -15.94 12.08 -10.85
N ARG A 313 -16.13 12.10 -12.18
CA ARG A 313 -15.23 12.78 -13.13
C ARG A 313 -15.61 14.23 -13.41
N SER A 314 -16.84 14.62 -13.08
CA SER A 314 -17.34 15.99 -13.24
C SER A 314 -16.93 16.86 -12.05
#